data_2aaaafdc03e7f47d4d348b38b6a9e629
#
_entry.id   2aaaafdc03e7f47d4d348b38b6a9e629
#
_cell.length_a   1.000
_cell.length_b   1.000
_cell.length_c   1.000
_cell.angle_alpha   90.00
_cell.angle_beta   90.00
_cell.angle_gamma   90.00
#
_symmetry.space_group_name_H-M   'P 1'
#
loop_
_entity.id
_entity.type
_entity.pdbx_description
1 polymer ?
#
loop_
_entity_poly.entity_id
_entity_poly.type
_entity_poly.pdbx_seq_one_letter_code
_entity_poly.pdbx_strand_id
1 'polypeptide(L)'
;MSIKGIRKNILLGIIMGSISFTLLACNKKEIKSVMDKNEVIVGLDDAFAPMGFKDESGEIVGFDVDLAKEVGDRLGKKVVFQPIDWSMKESELNNGNIDFIWNGYTITEERKEKVNFSEAYLNNKQVIVTLANSDINAKSDLSGKKVGAQSESSAIEAMEKDTELYESLSGGEAITFEDNNQALMDLEAGRIDAVVADEILVKYYIKLKGEDKFKVLTENFGSEKYGVGIRKGDAETVEAINNAFEEIKKDGKIAEISQKWFGEDITDN
;
A
#
# COMPACT_ATOMS: atom_id res chain seq x y z
N MET A 1 -53.22 -30.57 81.05
CA MET A 1 -53.47 -29.14 80.74
C MET A 1 -52.95 -28.82 79.33
N SER A 2 -53.83 -28.39 78.48
CA SER A 2 -53.65 -28.17 77.07
C SER A 2 -52.93 -26.85 76.78
N ILE A 3 -52.02 -26.83 75.79
CA ILE A 3 -51.72 -25.61 75.03
C ILE A 3 -51.53 -26.00 73.54
N LYS A 4 -52.40 -25.41 72.71
CA LYS A 4 -52.45 -25.55 71.29
C LYS A 4 -51.31 -24.78 70.61
N GLY A 5 -50.56 -25.43 69.69
CA GLY A 5 -49.54 -24.77 68.86
C GLY A 5 -50.13 -24.33 67.54
N ILE A 6 -49.83 -23.12 67.16
CA ILE A 6 -50.22 -22.43 65.92
C ILE A 6 -49.24 -22.83 64.82
N ARG A 7 -49.78 -23.38 63.70
CA ARG A 7 -49.04 -23.60 62.51
C ARG A 7 -48.94 -22.29 61.74
N LYS A 8 -47.71 -21.79 61.49
CA LYS A 8 -47.42 -20.73 60.59
C LYS A 8 -47.00 -21.33 59.24
N ASN A 9 -47.82 -21.13 58.18
CA ASN A 9 -47.48 -21.44 56.85
C ASN A 9 -46.50 -20.36 56.31
N ILE A 10 -45.29 -20.76 56.02
CA ILE A 10 -44.33 -19.92 55.26
C ILE A 10 -44.52 -20.20 53.78
N LEU A 11 -45.09 -19.23 53.08
CA LEU A 11 -45.17 -19.21 51.64
C LEU A 11 -43.80 -18.82 51.05
N LEU A 12 -43.13 -19.77 50.46
CA LEU A 12 -41.82 -19.52 49.78
C LEU A 12 -42.12 -18.97 48.40
N GLY A 13 -42.02 -17.65 48.24
CA GLY A 13 -42.10 -17.00 46.93
C GLY A 13 -40.82 -17.21 46.16
N ILE A 14 -40.89 -18.01 45.08
CA ILE A 14 -39.78 -18.15 44.09
C ILE A 14 -39.83 -16.92 43.19
N ILE A 15 -38.91 -15.99 43.40
CA ILE A 15 -38.65 -14.90 42.45
C ILE A 15 -37.78 -15.46 41.35
N MET A 16 -38.41 -15.79 40.21
CA MET A 16 -37.72 -16.09 38.95
C MET A 16 -37.19 -14.79 38.41
N GLY A 17 -35.92 -14.49 38.71
CA GLY A 17 -35.19 -13.41 38.10
C GLY A 17 -34.86 -13.78 36.65
N SER A 18 -35.62 -13.24 35.69
CA SER A 18 -35.30 -13.30 34.28
C SER A 18 -34.03 -12.47 34.01
N ILE A 19 -32.88 -13.13 33.95
CA ILE A 19 -31.64 -12.53 33.46
C ILE A 19 -31.82 -12.40 31.95
N SER A 20 -32.25 -11.21 31.52
CA SER A 20 -32.20 -10.82 30.11
C SER A 20 -30.72 -10.68 29.74
N PHE A 21 -30.16 -11.71 29.11
CA PHE A 21 -28.91 -11.63 28.40
C PHE A 21 -29.13 -10.74 27.17
N THR A 22 -28.91 -9.45 27.31
CA THR A 22 -28.74 -8.57 26.14
C THR A 22 -27.44 -8.99 25.47
N LEU A 23 -27.57 -9.82 24.41
CA LEU A 23 -26.52 -10.01 23.42
C LEU A 23 -26.21 -8.62 22.86
N LEU A 24 -25.12 -8.00 23.36
CA LEU A 24 -24.47 -6.94 22.59
C LEU A 24 -23.99 -7.59 21.29
N ALA A 25 -24.85 -7.58 20.28
CA ALA A 25 -24.44 -7.77 18.91
C ALA A 25 -23.44 -6.63 18.63
N CYS A 26 -22.15 -6.93 18.59
CA CYS A 26 -21.18 -6.07 17.93
C CYS A 26 -21.69 -5.92 16.50
N ASN A 27 -22.35 -4.79 16.23
CA ASN A 27 -22.73 -4.41 14.88
C ASN A 27 -21.39 -4.12 14.16
N LYS A 28 -20.77 -5.15 13.59
CA LYS A 28 -19.74 -4.97 12.58
C LYS A 28 -20.43 -4.17 11.48
N LYS A 29 -20.03 -2.91 11.32
CA LYS A 29 -20.51 -2.06 10.23
C LYS A 29 -20.28 -2.86 8.94
N GLU A 30 -21.35 -3.28 8.31
CA GLU A 30 -21.26 -4.01 7.04
C GLU A 30 -20.63 -3.06 6.02
N ILE A 31 -19.43 -3.38 5.60
CA ILE A 31 -18.71 -2.56 4.62
C ILE A 31 -19.33 -2.94 3.27
N LYS A 32 -20.00 -1.97 2.64
CA LYS A 32 -20.60 -2.16 1.33
C LYS A 32 -19.54 -2.51 0.28
N SER A 33 -19.91 -3.33 -0.70
CA SER A 33 -19.11 -3.51 -1.90
C SER A 33 -18.80 -2.15 -2.53
N VAL A 34 -17.64 -2.03 -3.15
CA VAL A 34 -17.27 -0.83 -3.89
C VAL A 34 -18.26 -0.60 -5.04
N MET A 35 -18.81 -1.69 -5.62
CA MET A 35 -19.75 -1.59 -6.72
C MET A 35 -21.09 -0.93 -6.33
N ASP A 36 -21.47 -0.96 -5.05
CA ASP A 36 -22.66 -0.28 -4.52
C ASP A 36 -22.49 1.23 -4.29
N LYS A 37 -21.27 1.76 -4.44
CA LYS A 37 -20.96 3.17 -4.17
C LYS A 37 -20.97 4.00 -5.45
N ASN A 38 -21.43 5.26 -5.38
CA ASN A 38 -21.28 6.24 -6.46
C ASN A 38 -19.92 6.96 -6.42
N GLU A 39 -19.33 7.05 -5.23
CA GLU A 39 -18.01 7.66 -4.99
C GLU A 39 -17.13 6.63 -4.30
N VAL A 40 -15.88 6.50 -4.76
CA VAL A 40 -14.89 5.57 -4.26
C VAL A 40 -13.64 6.32 -3.83
N ILE A 41 -13.00 5.83 -2.77
CA ILE A 41 -11.84 6.47 -2.16
C ILE A 41 -10.59 5.64 -2.45
N VAL A 42 -9.64 6.24 -3.14
CA VAL A 42 -8.30 5.68 -3.40
C VAL A 42 -7.34 6.20 -2.34
N GLY A 43 -6.78 5.29 -1.54
CA GLY A 43 -5.71 5.59 -0.59
C GLY A 43 -4.36 5.53 -1.28
N LEU A 44 -3.52 6.53 -1.05
CA LEU A 44 -2.20 6.66 -1.63
C LEU A 44 -1.22 7.38 -0.69
N ASP A 45 0.07 7.16 -0.89
CA ASP A 45 1.15 8.00 -0.37
C ASP A 45 1.34 9.18 -1.34
N ASP A 46 1.05 10.40 -0.89
CA ASP A 46 1.09 11.61 -1.72
C ASP A 46 2.51 12.16 -1.96
N ALA A 47 3.53 11.36 -1.68
CA ALA A 47 4.94 11.60 -1.97
C ALA A 47 5.57 10.58 -2.96
N PHE A 48 4.77 9.66 -3.55
CA PHE A 48 5.25 8.57 -4.40
C PHE A 48 5.19 8.95 -5.90
N ALA A 49 6.00 9.93 -6.30
CA ALA A 49 6.10 10.36 -7.70
C ALA A 49 6.83 9.30 -8.57
N PRO A 50 6.41 9.08 -9.84
CA PRO A 50 5.33 9.74 -10.56
C PRO A 50 3.98 9.01 -10.49
N MET A 51 3.81 8.03 -9.59
CA MET A 51 2.60 7.21 -9.51
C MET A 51 1.42 7.98 -8.89
N GLY A 52 1.61 8.54 -7.69
CA GLY A 52 0.64 9.41 -7.03
C GLY A 52 1.36 10.36 -6.08
N PHE A 53 1.21 11.65 -6.28
CA PHE A 53 1.92 12.64 -5.48
C PHE A 53 1.23 14.02 -5.54
N LYS A 54 1.57 14.91 -4.60
CA LYS A 54 1.18 16.31 -4.68
C LYS A 54 2.13 17.08 -5.59
N ASP A 55 1.56 17.78 -6.55
CA ASP A 55 2.30 18.74 -7.38
C ASP A 55 2.57 20.04 -6.65
N GLU A 56 3.21 21.00 -7.33
CA GLU A 56 3.52 22.35 -6.77
C GLU A 56 2.27 23.14 -6.37
N SER A 57 1.10 22.85 -6.94
CA SER A 57 -0.18 23.48 -6.59
C SER A 57 -0.85 22.84 -5.37
N GLY A 58 -0.34 21.67 -4.94
CA GLY A 58 -0.91 20.85 -3.88
C GLY A 58 -1.99 19.89 -4.37
N GLU A 59 -2.20 19.77 -5.70
CA GLU A 59 -3.12 18.80 -6.28
C GLU A 59 -2.48 17.41 -6.34
N ILE A 60 -3.30 16.37 -6.10
CA ILE A 60 -2.87 14.97 -6.24
C ILE A 60 -2.92 14.59 -7.72
N VAL A 61 -1.75 14.25 -8.25
CA VAL A 61 -1.51 13.91 -9.66
C VAL A 61 -0.63 12.65 -9.75
N GLY A 62 -0.55 12.05 -10.94
CA GLY A 62 0.34 10.90 -11.17
C GLY A 62 -0.25 9.91 -12.15
N PHE A 63 0.57 8.92 -12.52
CA PHE A 63 0.18 7.84 -13.41
C PHE A 63 -1.00 7.05 -12.85
N ASP A 64 -0.90 6.59 -11.59
CA ASP A 64 -1.96 5.83 -10.91
C ASP A 64 -3.20 6.69 -10.67
N VAL A 65 -3.02 7.99 -10.45
CA VAL A 65 -4.13 8.95 -10.28
C VAL A 65 -4.93 9.07 -11.59
N ASP A 66 -4.24 9.22 -12.72
CA ASP A 66 -4.92 9.30 -14.03
C ASP A 66 -5.56 7.96 -14.39
N LEU A 67 -4.88 6.85 -14.12
CA LEU A 67 -5.42 5.51 -14.38
C LEU A 67 -6.64 5.21 -13.50
N ALA A 68 -6.62 5.59 -12.22
CA ALA A 68 -7.77 5.43 -11.33
C ALA A 68 -8.97 6.29 -11.75
N LYS A 69 -8.75 7.51 -12.24
CA LYS A 69 -9.80 8.36 -12.81
C LYS A 69 -10.44 7.70 -14.04
N GLU A 70 -9.61 7.19 -14.96
CA GLU A 70 -10.09 6.51 -16.17
C GLU A 70 -10.91 5.25 -15.83
N VAL A 71 -10.45 4.43 -14.87
CA VAL A 71 -11.22 3.28 -14.38
C VAL A 71 -12.53 3.74 -13.73
N GLY A 72 -12.50 4.80 -12.92
CA GLY A 72 -13.69 5.37 -12.32
C GLY A 72 -14.73 5.78 -13.37
N ASP A 73 -14.31 6.44 -14.44
CA ASP A 73 -15.18 6.85 -15.55
C ASP A 73 -15.82 5.64 -16.23
N ARG A 74 -15.05 4.54 -16.48
CA ARG A 74 -15.60 3.27 -17.03
C ARG A 74 -16.63 2.63 -16.13
N LEU A 75 -16.42 2.69 -14.82
CA LEU A 75 -17.31 2.13 -13.82
C LEU A 75 -18.48 3.07 -13.43
N GLY A 76 -18.53 4.29 -13.99
CA GLY A 76 -19.52 5.31 -13.63
C GLY A 76 -19.39 5.78 -12.18
N LYS A 77 -18.19 5.81 -11.63
CA LYS A 77 -17.90 6.17 -10.24
C LYS A 77 -17.02 7.41 -10.15
N LYS A 78 -17.34 8.29 -9.23
CA LYS A 78 -16.46 9.41 -8.89
C LYS A 78 -15.30 8.89 -8.03
N VAL A 79 -14.06 9.19 -8.43
CA VAL A 79 -12.86 8.83 -7.67
C VAL A 79 -12.42 10.02 -6.81
N VAL A 80 -12.16 9.74 -5.54
CA VAL A 80 -11.59 10.68 -4.57
C VAL A 80 -10.27 10.11 -4.06
N PHE A 81 -9.25 10.93 -4.01
CA PHE A 81 -7.92 10.53 -3.53
C PHE A 81 -7.74 10.98 -2.08
N GLN A 82 -7.28 10.05 -1.24
CA GLN A 82 -7.04 10.28 0.18
C GLN A 82 -5.59 9.93 0.51
N PRO A 83 -4.76 10.91 0.88
CA PRO A 83 -3.44 10.63 1.44
C PRO A 83 -3.57 9.79 2.71
N ILE A 84 -2.73 8.76 2.81
CA ILE A 84 -2.65 7.88 3.96
C ILE A 84 -1.19 7.68 4.38
N ASP A 85 -0.97 7.33 5.62
CA ASP A 85 0.28 6.74 6.06
C ASP A 85 0.42 5.35 5.40
N TRP A 86 1.51 5.15 4.63
CA TRP A 86 1.70 3.91 3.88
C TRP A 86 1.77 2.68 4.77
N SER A 87 2.27 2.82 5.99
CA SER A 87 2.30 1.73 6.97
C SER A 87 0.91 1.26 7.41
N MET A 88 -0.12 2.09 7.21
CA MET A 88 -1.51 1.81 7.61
C MET A 88 -2.41 1.34 6.46
N LYS A 89 -1.88 1.23 5.23
CA LYS A 89 -2.65 1.00 4.00
C LYS A 89 -3.67 -0.14 4.05
N GLU A 90 -3.25 -1.33 4.52
CA GLU A 90 -4.17 -2.48 4.62
C GLU A 90 -5.20 -2.29 5.75
N SER A 91 -4.81 -1.61 6.83
CA SER A 91 -5.73 -1.28 7.93
C SER A 91 -6.80 -0.29 7.46
N GLU A 92 -6.41 0.77 6.75
CA GLU A 92 -7.33 1.76 6.18
C GLU A 92 -8.33 1.10 5.22
N LEU A 93 -7.83 0.21 4.34
CA LEU A 93 -8.66 -0.56 3.42
C LEU A 93 -9.65 -1.48 4.15
N ASN A 94 -9.15 -2.28 5.10
CA ASN A 94 -9.96 -3.28 5.79
C ASN A 94 -10.98 -2.68 6.76
N ASN A 95 -10.71 -1.48 7.28
CA ASN A 95 -11.66 -0.71 8.09
C ASN A 95 -12.70 0.05 7.25
N GLY A 96 -12.53 0.10 5.92
CA GLY A 96 -13.43 0.79 5.00
C GLY A 96 -13.27 2.31 5.01
N ASN A 97 -12.12 2.82 5.44
CA ASN A 97 -11.77 4.24 5.36
C ASN A 97 -11.37 4.62 3.93
N ILE A 98 -10.78 3.68 3.20
CA ILE A 98 -10.52 3.75 1.76
C ILE A 98 -11.15 2.53 1.06
N ASP A 99 -11.30 2.60 -0.26
CA ASP A 99 -11.87 1.54 -1.08
C ASP A 99 -10.81 0.77 -1.87
N PHE A 100 -9.76 1.46 -2.23
CA PHE A 100 -8.62 0.91 -2.96
C PHE A 100 -7.29 1.37 -2.34
N ILE A 101 -6.29 0.49 -2.36
CA ILE A 101 -4.88 0.87 -2.25
C ILE A 101 -4.35 0.94 -3.68
N TRP A 102 -3.99 2.14 -4.15
CA TRP A 102 -3.53 2.32 -5.52
C TRP A 102 -2.44 3.38 -5.62
N ASN A 103 -1.20 2.92 -5.52
CA ASN A 103 -0.02 3.78 -5.56
C ASN A 103 1.26 2.94 -5.72
N GLY A 104 1.44 2.33 -6.89
CA GLY A 104 2.54 1.39 -7.08
C GLY A 104 2.48 0.22 -6.09
N TYR A 105 1.29 -0.31 -5.81
CA TYR A 105 1.11 -1.31 -4.77
C TYR A 105 1.54 -2.69 -5.27
N THR A 106 2.72 -3.12 -4.83
CA THR A 106 3.35 -4.39 -5.22
C THR A 106 2.53 -5.58 -4.76
N ILE A 107 2.28 -6.49 -5.70
CA ILE A 107 1.64 -7.78 -5.46
C ILE A 107 2.66 -8.71 -4.81
N THR A 108 2.55 -8.98 -3.49
CA THR A 108 3.34 -9.96 -2.77
C THR A 108 2.47 -11.06 -2.18
N GLU A 109 3.05 -12.23 -1.88
CA GLU A 109 2.27 -13.33 -1.26
C GLU A 109 1.77 -12.92 0.13
N GLU A 110 2.57 -12.17 0.90
CA GLU A 110 2.14 -11.66 2.20
C GLU A 110 0.93 -10.72 2.08
N ARG A 111 0.96 -9.79 1.12
CA ARG A 111 -0.14 -8.84 0.89
C ARG A 111 -1.39 -9.53 0.36
N LYS A 112 -1.25 -10.61 -0.43
CA LYS A 112 -2.38 -11.45 -0.86
C LYS A 112 -3.12 -12.10 0.31
N GLU A 113 -2.49 -12.33 1.44
CA GLU A 113 -3.18 -12.80 2.65
C GLU A 113 -4.09 -11.71 3.24
N LYS A 114 -3.74 -10.44 3.08
CA LYS A 114 -4.41 -9.28 3.69
C LYS A 114 -5.48 -8.66 2.79
N VAL A 115 -5.25 -8.66 1.46
CA VAL A 115 -6.12 -8.01 0.46
C VAL A 115 -6.29 -8.88 -0.78
N ASN A 116 -7.31 -8.58 -1.61
CA ASN A 116 -7.37 -9.04 -2.99
C ASN A 116 -6.63 -8.05 -3.88
N PHE A 117 -6.16 -8.53 -5.03
CA PHE A 117 -5.53 -7.70 -6.05
C PHE A 117 -6.29 -7.77 -7.37
N SER A 118 -6.24 -6.68 -8.13
CA SER A 118 -6.50 -6.71 -9.56
C SER A 118 -5.44 -7.54 -10.28
N GLU A 119 -5.61 -7.75 -11.59
CA GLU A 119 -4.50 -8.10 -12.46
C GLU A 119 -3.41 -7.03 -12.40
N ALA A 120 -2.17 -7.46 -12.71
CA ALA A 120 -1.05 -6.54 -12.73
C ALA A 120 -1.17 -5.57 -13.93
N TYR A 121 -0.93 -4.28 -13.65
CA TYR A 121 -0.98 -3.25 -14.69
C TYR A 121 0.40 -2.70 -15.06
N LEU A 122 1.45 -2.99 -14.26
CA LEU A 122 2.80 -2.49 -14.50
C LEU A 122 3.85 -3.38 -13.82
N ASN A 123 5.04 -3.49 -14.45
CA ASN A 123 6.21 -4.14 -13.88
C ASN A 123 7.13 -3.12 -13.21
N ASN A 124 7.81 -3.54 -12.14
CA ASN A 124 8.79 -2.74 -11.40
C ASN A 124 9.96 -3.60 -10.94
N LYS A 125 10.97 -2.96 -10.35
CA LYS A 125 12.09 -3.61 -9.65
C LYS A 125 12.42 -2.83 -8.38
N GLN A 126 12.89 -3.54 -7.35
CA GLN A 126 13.49 -2.92 -6.20
C GLN A 126 14.98 -2.70 -6.45
N VAL A 127 15.36 -1.46 -6.73
CA VAL A 127 16.73 -1.09 -7.10
C VAL A 127 17.51 -0.49 -5.93
N ILE A 128 18.83 -0.52 -6.05
CA ILE A 128 19.75 0.08 -5.09
C ILE A 128 20.26 1.39 -5.71
N VAL A 129 20.06 2.51 -5.02
CA VAL A 129 20.57 3.82 -5.43
C VAL A 129 21.57 4.34 -4.38
N THR A 130 22.67 4.90 -4.88
CA THR A 130 23.74 5.50 -4.07
C THR A 130 24.14 6.85 -4.66
N LEU A 131 24.95 7.64 -3.95
CA LEU A 131 25.61 8.78 -4.57
C LEU A 131 26.59 8.32 -5.65
N ALA A 132 26.76 9.11 -6.71
CA ALA A 132 27.61 8.78 -7.85
C ALA A 132 29.07 8.51 -7.46
N ASN A 133 29.56 9.18 -6.42
CA ASN A 133 30.93 9.02 -5.88
C ASN A 133 31.06 7.94 -4.79
N SER A 134 29.99 7.18 -4.53
CA SER A 134 30.00 6.08 -3.54
C SER A 134 30.91 4.93 -3.98
N ASP A 135 31.53 4.27 -3.03
CA ASP A 135 32.31 3.03 -3.22
C ASP A 135 31.44 1.77 -3.36
N ILE A 136 30.14 1.86 -3.13
CA ILE A 136 29.17 0.77 -3.30
C ILE A 136 28.94 0.54 -4.79
N ASN A 137 29.31 -0.64 -5.31
CA ASN A 137 29.18 -1.00 -6.73
C ASN A 137 28.43 -2.31 -6.95
N ALA A 138 28.29 -3.12 -5.91
CA ALA A 138 27.60 -4.40 -5.90
C ALA A 138 26.68 -4.48 -4.69
N LYS A 139 25.71 -5.39 -4.74
CA LYS A 139 24.78 -5.66 -3.65
C LYS A 139 25.51 -6.08 -2.37
N SER A 140 26.59 -6.85 -2.50
CA SER A 140 27.44 -7.29 -1.38
C SER A 140 28.14 -6.14 -0.64
N ASP A 141 28.34 -4.98 -1.29
CA ASP A 141 28.99 -3.81 -0.68
C ASP A 141 28.08 -3.10 0.34
N LEU A 142 26.80 -3.51 0.43
CA LEU A 142 25.84 -2.99 1.42
C LEU A 142 26.15 -3.50 2.85
N SER A 143 26.96 -4.56 2.99
CA SER A 143 27.35 -5.05 4.33
C SER A 143 28.01 -3.97 5.16
N GLY A 144 27.53 -3.74 6.40
CA GLY A 144 27.97 -2.68 7.31
C GLY A 144 27.53 -1.26 6.91
N LYS A 145 26.81 -1.08 5.80
CA LYS A 145 26.31 0.23 5.33
C LYS A 145 24.95 0.56 5.92
N LYS A 146 24.67 1.87 6.00
CA LYS A 146 23.35 2.41 6.36
C LYS A 146 22.48 2.43 5.12
N VAL A 147 21.52 1.52 5.05
CA VAL A 147 20.58 1.40 3.93
C VAL A 147 19.21 1.88 4.36
N GLY A 148 18.64 2.82 3.61
CA GLY A 148 17.31 3.37 3.84
C GLY A 148 16.26 2.73 2.94
N ALA A 149 15.02 2.64 3.42
CA ALA A 149 13.83 2.29 2.65
C ALA A 149 12.57 2.85 3.31
N GLN A 150 11.47 2.96 2.56
CA GLN A 150 10.19 3.33 3.14
C GLN A 150 9.65 2.22 4.05
N SER A 151 9.08 2.60 5.19
CA SER A 151 8.46 1.68 6.14
C SER A 151 7.32 0.87 5.48
N GLU A 152 7.24 -0.43 5.77
CA GLU A 152 6.22 -1.35 5.24
C GLU A 152 6.14 -1.37 3.69
N SER A 153 7.24 -1.02 3.01
CA SER A 153 7.36 -1.12 1.56
C SER A 153 7.79 -2.52 1.11
N SER A 154 7.58 -2.83 -0.18
CA SER A 154 8.11 -4.05 -0.79
C SER A 154 9.65 -4.07 -0.85
N ALA A 155 10.31 -2.91 -0.73
CA ALA A 155 11.76 -2.83 -0.60
C ALA A 155 12.27 -3.54 0.66
N ILE A 156 11.61 -3.35 1.80
CA ILE A 156 11.93 -4.04 3.06
C ILE A 156 11.73 -5.54 2.87
N GLU A 157 10.54 -5.97 2.41
CA GLU A 157 10.25 -7.39 2.16
C GLU A 157 11.26 -8.05 1.21
N ALA A 158 11.73 -7.31 0.18
CA ALA A 158 12.69 -7.81 -0.79
C ALA A 158 14.11 -7.94 -0.19
N MET A 159 14.51 -7.01 0.68
CA MET A 159 15.80 -7.08 1.39
C MET A 159 15.80 -8.22 2.43
N GLU A 160 14.73 -8.41 3.19
CA GLU A 160 14.60 -9.44 4.22
C GLU A 160 14.69 -10.87 3.66
N LYS A 161 14.31 -11.09 2.39
CA LYS A 161 14.48 -12.38 1.70
C LYS A 161 15.96 -12.76 1.52
N ASP A 162 16.85 -11.80 1.49
CA ASP A 162 18.30 -11.97 1.53
C ASP A 162 18.80 -11.78 2.97
N THR A 163 18.40 -12.68 3.85
CA THR A 163 18.58 -12.57 5.31
C THR A 163 20.03 -12.32 5.71
N GLU A 164 20.99 -12.98 5.06
CA GLU A 164 22.42 -12.81 5.37
C GLU A 164 22.86 -11.37 5.09
N LEU A 165 22.49 -10.83 3.96
CA LEU A 165 22.81 -9.45 3.62
C LEU A 165 22.04 -8.46 4.54
N TYR A 166 20.75 -8.69 4.77
CA TYR A 166 19.91 -7.81 5.57
C TYR A 166 20.44 -7.68 7.00
N GLU A 167 20.77 -8.79 7.66
CA GLU A 167 21.37 -8.82 9.00
C GLU A 167 22.80 -8.23 9.04
N SER A 168 23.48 -8.17 7.89
CA SER A 168 24.83 -7.55 7.79
C SER A 168 24.80 -6.05 7.64
N LEU A 169 23.64 -5.42 7.43
CA LEU A 169 23.49 -3.98 7.35
C LEU A 169 23.92 -3.28 8.66
N SER A 170 24.24 -2.00 8.60
CA SER A 170 24.59 -1.22 9.79
C SER A 170 23.42 -1.16 10.76
N GLY A 171 23.55 -1.82 11.90
CA GLY A 171 22.47 -1.96 12.89
C GLY A 171 21.69 -3.27 12.79
N GLY A 172 21.97 -4.10 11.78
CA GLY A 172 21.29 -5.39 11.57
C GLY A 172 19.95 -5.29 10.82
N GLU A 173 19.59 -4.10 10.35
CA GLU A 173 18.34 -3.83 9.66
C GLU A 173 18.41 -2.57 8.79
N ALA A 174 17.45 -2.38 7.90
CA ALA A 174 17.32 -1.14 7.14
C ALA A 174 16.80 0.00 8.02
N ILE A 175 17.24 1.23 7.72
CA ILE A 175 16.70 2.45 8.32
C ILE A 175 15.40 2.79 7.62
N THR A 176 14.29 2.82 8.36
CA THR A 176 12.97 3.08 7.79
C THR A 176 12.60 4.56 7.80
N PHE A 177 11.94 5.01 6.74
CA PHE A 177 11.45 6.37 6.54
C PHE A 177 9.92 6.34 6.30
N GLU A 178 9.26 7.44 6.57
CA GLU A 178 7.83 7.58 6.30
C GLU A 178 7.54 7.49 4.79
N ASP A 179 8.38 8.16 3.99
CA ASP A 179 8.30 8.15 2.53
C ASP A 179 9.68 8.04 1.87
N ASN A 180 9.68 7.70 0.58
CA ASN A 180 10.91 7.52 -0.20
C ASN A 180 11.68 8.84 -0.42
N ASN A 181 11.00 10.00 -0.46
CA ASN A 181 11.67 11.29 -0.63
C ASN A 181 12.56 11.60 0.56
N GLN A 182 12.10 11.30 1.80
CA GLN A 182 12.90 11.46 3.01
C GLN A 182 14.15 10.58 2.96
N ALA A 183 14.01 9.30 2.55
CA ALA A 183 15.17 8.41 2.39
C ALA A 183 16.17 8.93 1.35
N LEU A 184 15.69 9.39 0.19
CA LEU A 184 16.53 9.93 -0.88
C LEU A 184 17.19 11.28 -0.49
N MET A 185 16.51 12.12 0.29
CA MET A 185 17.10 13.34 0.85
C MET A 185 18.19 13.02 1.88
N ASP A 186 18.03 11.98 2.68
CA ASP A 186 19.05 11.52 3.62
C ASP A 186 20.27 10.92 2.89
N LEU A 187 20.04 10.22 1.78
CA LEU A 187 21.12 9.78 0.88
C LEU A 187 21.86 10.98 0.28
N GLU A 188 21.15 11.97 -0.27
CA GLU A 188 21.74 13.19 -0.87
C GLU A 188 22.57 13.96 0.15
N ALA A 189 22.15 13.96 1.41
CA ALA A 189 22.86 14.60 2.52
C ALA A 189 24.01 13.75 3.10
N GLY A 190 24.22 12.52 2.63
CA GLY A 190 25.23 11.60 3.13
C GLY A 190 24.98 11.08 4.56
N ARG A 191 23.73 11.09 5.03
CA ARG A 191 23.36 10.54 6.34
C ARG A 191 23.19 9.02 6.31
N ILE A 192 22.85 8.50 5.13
CA ILE A 192 22.82 7.07 4.80
C ILE A 192 23.64 6.82 3.53
N ASP A 193 24.00 5.56 3.28
CA ASP A 193 24.95 5.17 2.23
C ASP A 193 24.24 4.72 0.95
N ALA A 194 23.06 4.16 1.07
CA ALA A 194 22.22 3.67 -0.03
C ALA A 194 20.72 3.75 0.32
N VAL A 195 19.88 3.75 -0.71
CA VAL A 195 18.43 3.55 -0.60
C VAL A 195 18.03 2.38 -1.47
N VAL A 196 17.11 1.53 -0.97
CA VAL A 196 16.40 0.53 -1.76
C VAL A 196 14.98 1.02 -1.97
N ALA A 197 14.59 1.16 -3.22
CA ALA A 197 13.28 1.68 -3.60
C ALA A 197 12.90 1.24 -5.01
N ASP A 198 11.69 1.55 -5.40
CA ASP A 198 11.09 1.29 -6.71
C ASP A 198 11.89 1.97 -7.83
N GLU A 199 12.24 1.22 -8.87
CA GLU A 199 13.01 1.72 -10.03
C GLU A 199 12.31 2.93 -10.67
N ILE A 200 10.99 2.88 -10.78
CA ILE A 200 10.18 3.93 -11.37
C ILE A 200 10.31 5.24 -10.61
N LEU A 201 10.19 5.20 -9.29
CA LEU A 201 10.36 6.36 -8.42
C LEU A 201 11.81 6.87 -8.46
N VAL A 202 12.79 5.99 -8.36
CA VAL A 202 14.21 6.35 -8.39
C VAL A 202 14.59 7.04 -9.68
N LYS A 203 14.16 6.53 -10.85
CA LYS A 203 14.40 7.16 -12.15
C LYS A 203 13.79 8.56 -12.24
N TYR A 204 12.57 8.73 -11.74
CA TYR A 204 11.90 10.03 -11.71
C TYR A 204 12.66 11.03 -10.82
N TYR A 205 13.05 10.60 -9.60
CA TYR A 205 13.80 11.43 -8.67
C TYR A 205 15.17 11.86 -9.24
N ILE A 206 15.92 10.93 -9.81
CA ILE A 206 17.23 11.19 -10.42
C ILE A 206 17.10 12.20 -11.57
N LYS A 207 16.09 12.06 -12.42
CA LYS A 207 15.81 13.00 -13.51
C LYS A 207 15.56 14.42 -13.00
N LEU A 208 14.90 14.58 -11.85
CA LEU A 208 14.64 15.89 -11.24
C LEU A 208 15.85 16.49 -10.55
N LYS A 209 16.67 15.66 -9.89
CA LYS A 209 17.78 16.11 -9.03
C LYS A 209 19.12 16.22 -9.75
N GLY A 210 19.26 15.55 -10.89
CA GLY A 210 20.47 15.48 -11.70
C GLY A 210 21.04 14.07 -11.79
N GLU A 211 21.18 13.56 -13.00
CA GLU A 211 21.64 12.19 -13.29
C GLU A 211 23.10 11.94 -12.87
N ASP A 212 23.90 12.99 -12.75
CA ASP A 212 25.30 12.96 -12.35
C ASP A 212 25.51 12.82 -10.84
N LYS A 213 24.46 13.00 -10.04
CA LYS A 213 24.56 12.95 -8.57
C LYS A 213 24.41 11.53 -8.01
N PHE A 214 23.72 10.66 -8.71
CA PHE A 214 23.31 9.35 -8.22
C PHE A 214 23.79 8.23 -9.14
N LYS A 215 23.89 7.05 -8.57
CA LYS A 215 24.20 5.81 -9.26
C LYS A 215 23.16 4.76 -8.87
N VAL A 216 22.51 4.17 -9.86
CA VAL A 216 21.66 2.98 -9.67
C VAL A 216 22.51 1.75 -9.97
N LEU A 217 22.56 0.80 -9.07
CA LEU A 217 23.35 -0.41 -9.27
C LEU A 217 22.67 -1.32 -10.31
N THR A 218 23.48 -2.11 -11.02
CA THR A 218 22.98 -3.14 -11.95
C THR A 218 22.28 -4.27 -11.18
N GLU A 219 22.84 -4.64 -10.02
CA GLU A 219 22.21 -5.60 -9.11
C GLU A 219 21.04 -4.95 -8.38
N ASN A 220 20.01 -5.73 -8.10
CA ASN A 220 18.77 -5.28 -7.48
C ASN A 220 18.17 -6.36 -6.58
N PHE A 221 17.07 -6.08 -5.91
CA PHE A 221 16.37 -7.03 -5.05
C PHE A 221 15.21 -7.75 -5.74
N GLY A 222 15.16 -7.72 -7.06
CA GLY A 222 14.22 -8.49 -7.87
C GLY A 222 13.14 -7.66 -8.55
N SER A 223 12.47 -8.34 -9.50
CA SER A 223 11.33 -7.77 -10.24
C SER A 223 10.04 -8.05 -9.52
N GLU A 224 9.11 -7.13 -9.63
CA GLU A 224 7.79 -7.19 -9.02
C GLU A 224 6.72 -6.62 -9.96
N LYS A 225 5.45 -6.72 -9.55
CA LYS A 225 4.32 -6.22 -10.33
C LYS A 225 3.41 -5.39 -9.45
N TYR A 226 2.88 -4.31 -10.00
CA TYR A 226 1.87 -3.49 -9.35
C TYR A 226 0.46 -3.95 -9.68
N GLY A 227 -0.41 -3.91 -8.69
CA GLY A 227 -1.84 -4.14 -8.81
C GLY A 227 -2.62 -3.23 -7.86
N VAL A 228 -3.93 -3.17 -8.05
CA VAL A 228 -4.83 -2.43 -7.16
C VAL A 228 -5.21 -3.33 -6.00
N GLY A 229 -5.00 -2.84 -4.77
CA GLY A 229 -5.45 -3.52 -3.54
C GLY A 229 -6.93 -3.30 -3.28
N ILE A 230 -7.67 -4.39 -3.07
CA ILE A 230 -9.13 -4.44 -2.89
C ILE A 230 -9.42 -5.26 -1.65
N ARG A 231 -10.46 -4.92 -0.89
CA ARG A 231 -10.84 -5.69 0.32
C ARG A 231 -11.07 -7.16 0.02
N LYS A 232 -10.66 -8.02 0.96
CA LYS A 232 -11.00 -9.45 0.91
C LYS A 232 -12.51 -9.65 0.82
N GLY A 233 -12.92 -10.61 -0.03
CA GLY A 233 -14.32 -10.96 -0.22
C GLY A 233 -15.08 -10.11 -1.24
N ASP A 234 -14.49 -9.03 -1.76
CA ASP A 234 -15.11 -8.20 -2.82
C ASP A 234 -14.60 -8.62 -4.21
N ALA A 235 -14.96 -9.86 -4.61
CA ALA A 235 -14.57 -10.42 -5.90
C ALA A 235 -15.23 -9.71 -7.09
N GLU A 236 -16.43 -9.16 -6.90
CA GLU A 236 -17.15 -8.39 -7.92
C GLU A 236 -16.34 -7.14 -8.31
N THR A 237 -15.79 -6.44 -7.32
CA THR A 237 -14.93 -5.27 -7.57
C THR A 237 -13.64 -5.66 -8.28
N VAL A 238 -13.02 -6.81 -7.94
CA VAL A 238 -11.83 -7.31 -8.65
C VAL A 238 -12.13 -7.52 -10.12
N GLU A 239 -13.23 -8.21 -10.44
CA GLU A 239 -13.66 -8.47 -11.82
C GLU A 239 -13.95 -7.16 -12.57
N ALA A 240 -14.65 -6.22 -11.92
CA ALA A 240 -14.97 -4.93 -12.53
C ALA A 240 -13.71 -4.10 -12.88
N ILE A 241 -12.71 -4.06 -11.99
CA ILE A 241 -11.44 -3.38 -12.23
C ILE A 241 -10.68 -4.05 -13.37
N ASN A 242 -10.60 -5.39 -13.39
CA ASN A 242 -9.90 -6.12 -14.45
C ASN A 242 -10.55 -5.89 -15.82
N ASN A 243 -11.89 -5.93 -15.89
CA ASN A 243 -12.61 -5.61 -17.13
C ASN A 243 -12.34 -4.18 -17.60
N ALA A 244 -12.30 -3.21 -16.68
CA ALA A 244 -11.96 -1.83 -17.02
C ALA A 244 -10.52 -1.72 -17.54
N PHE A 245 -9.56 -2.45 -16.95
CA PHE A 245 -8.18 -2.49 -17.46
C PHE A 245 -8.08 -3.08 -18.84
N GLU A 246 -8.81 -4.16 -19.15
CA GLU A 246 -8.85 -4.73 -20.50
C GLU A 246 -9.38 -3.71 -21.53
N GLU A 247 -10.45 -2.97 -21.19
CA GLU A 247 -11.01 -1.93 -22.06
C GLU A 247 -10.01 -0.79 -22.29
N ILE A 248 -9.38 -0.27 -21.23
CA ILE A 248 -8.40 0.82 -21.27
C ILE A 248 -7.15 0.41 -22.07
N LYS A 249 -6.73 -0.85 -21.98
CA LYS A 249 -5.67 -1.43 -22.80
C LYS A 249 -6.07 -1.50 -24.26
N LYS A 250 -7.26 -2.02 -24.53
CA LYS A 250 -7.76 -2.24 -25.90
C LYS A 250 -7.92 -0.94 -26.70
N ASP A 251 -8.32 0.14 -26.07
CA ASP A 251 -8.49 1.44 -26.72
C ASP A 251 -7.23 2.32 -26.66
N GLY A 252 -6.15 1.83 -26.06
CA GLY A 252 -4.84 2.50 -26.00
C GLY A 252 -4.75 3.59 -24.93
N LYS A 253 -5.74 3.77 -24.08
CA LYS A 253 -5.74 4.84 -23.08
C LYS A 253 -4.64 4.68 -22.04
N ILE A 254 -4.31 3.44 -21.67
CA ILE A 254 -3.22 3.18 -20.70
C ILE A 254 -1.87 3.60 -21.31
N ALA A 255 -1.66 3.36 -22.62
CA ALA A 255 -0.45 3.81 -23.32
C ALA A 255 -0.35 5.34 -23.40
N GLU A 256 -1.48 6.05 -23.60
CA GLU A 256 -1.50 7.52 -23.54
C GLU A 256 -1.11 8.05 -22.16
N ILE A 257 -1.63 7.44 -21.10
CA ILE A 257 -1.31 7.81 -19.71
C ILE A 257 0.17 7.50 -19.44
N SER A 258 0.67 6.34 -19.88
CA SER A 258 2.08 5.97 -19.75
C SER A 258 3.00 6.96 -20.47
N GLN A 259 2.68 7.29 -21.72
CA GLN A 259 3.42 8.29 -22.50
C GLN A 259 3.47 9.66 -21.83
N LYS A 260 2.37 10.09 -21.19
CA LYS A 260 2.30 11.35 -20.46
C LYS A 260 3.28 11.39 -19.29
N TRP A 261 3.39 10.32 -18.52
CA TRP A 261 4.14 10.32 -17.26
C TRP A 261 5.59 9.85 -17.41
N PHE A 262 5.84 8.91 -18.31
CA PHE A 262 7.16 8.28 -18.49
C PHE A 262 7.86 8.69 -19.79
N GLY A 263 7.12 9.25 -20.76
CA GLY A 263 7.65 9.57 -22.07
C GLY A 263 7.70 8.37 -23.04
N GLU A 264 7.26 7.21 -22.56
CA GLU A 264 7.18 5.95 -23.32
C GLU A 264 6.05 5.07 -22.75
N ASP A 265 5.63 4.07 -23.51
CA ASP A 265 4.70 3.05 -22.99
C ASP A 265 5.48 1.96 -22.27
N ILE A 266 5.32 1.91 -20.93
CA ILE A 266 5.94 0.89 -20.06
C ILE A 266 4.93 -0.16 -19.57
N THR A 267 3.70 -0.16 -20.11
CA THR A 267 2.61 -1.04 -19.67
C THR A 267 2.53 -2.34 -20.46
N ASP A 268 3.19 -2.44 -21.59
CA ASP A 268 3.17 -3.59 -22.53
C ASP A 268 4.24 -4.65 -22.25
N ASN A 269 4.89 -4.66 -21.09
CA ASN A 269 5.99 -5.58 -20.77
C ASN A 269 5.55 -6.77 -19.90
#